data_dab1c6279c3294f9b692b64333e7b4a3
#
_entry.id   dab1c6279c3294f9b692b64333e7b4a3
#
_cell.length_a   1.000
_cell.length_b   1.000
_cell.length_c   1.000
_cell.angle_alpha   90.00
_cell.angle_beta   90.00
_cell.angle_gamma   90.00
#
_symmetry.space_group_name_H-M   'P 1'
#
loop_
_entity.id
_entity.type
_entity.pdbx_description
1 polymer ?
#
loop_
_entity_poly.entity_id
_entity_poly.type
_entity_poly.pdbx_seq_one_letter_code
_entity_poly.pdbx_strand_id
1 'polypeptide(L)'
;TLSTSSAASDVYKRQNEAVAFAGHEKLDNMILMYDSNGVTLDKMAEHTQSEDVQMRFEAQGWEVLTVDGHDMDALTKAYRYAKESDNGKPTLIVCKTIIGKGVDEIAGTCAAHGEAGVKYVDSAKESLGLTEPWEVSSETYDFFAKHKKSNIEKYDEWQTMLKAWKSANPDKAKQLQDALDGTVPDLDALMPEFPTDKPIATRNAGAEVLQPIGNNMPFYVSGSADLHGSNKNYIKDVGDFSKSNYAGRNFYYGIREHAMGAILNGMGLSLIHISEPTRP
;
A
#
# COMPACT_ATOMS: atom_id res chain seq x y z
N THR A 1 1.70 1.23 -1.96
CA THR A 1 2.36 0.12 -2.64
C THR A 1 2.77 -0.92 -1.61
N LEU A 2 1.94 -1.93 -1.42
CA LEU A 2 2.36 -3.14 -0.76
C LEU A 2 3.41 -3.77 -1.66
N SER A 3 4.68 -3.68 -1.26
CA SER A 3 5.74 -4.36 -1.97
C SER A 3 5.42 -5.85 -2.00
N THR A 4 5.59 -6.44 -3.14
CA THR A 4 5.66 -7.88 -3.35
C THR A 4 6.83 -8.46 -2.58
N SER A 5 6.79 -8.49 -1.26
CA SER A 5 7.73 -9.31 -0.52
C SER A 5 7.10 -10.66 -0.29
N SER A 6 7.74 -11.58 -0.88
CA SER A 6 7.73 -12.99 -0.57
C SER A 6 6.88 -13.35 0.64
N ALA A 7 5.84 -14.02 0.33
CA ALA A 7 5.68 -15.22 1.02
C ALA A 7 4.68 -15.29 2.13
N ALA A 8 4.42 -16.45 2.31
CA ALA A 8 3.63 -17.20 3.27
C ALA A 8 3.40 -16.52 4.65
N SER A 9 4.34 -15.79 5.21
CA SER A 9 4.13 -15.09 6.48
C SER A 9 3.22 -13.86 6.36
N ASP A 10 3.14 -13.24 5.18
CA ASP A 10 2.26 -12.09 4.94
C ASP A 10 0.80 -12.52 4.76
N VAL A 11 0.58 -13.69 4.19
CA VAL A 11 -0.74 -14.15 3.76
C VAL A 11 -1.63 -14.55 4.93
N TYR A 12 -1.08 -15.13 6.01
CA TYR A 12 -1.89 -15.75 7.06
C TYR A 12 -2.21 -14.85 8.26
N LYS A 13 -1.38 -13.85 8.57
CA LYS A 13 -1.63 -12.95 9.71
C LYS A 13 -1.80 -11.51 9.25
N ARG A 14 -0.74 -10.91 8.76
CA ARG A 14 -0.69 -9.49 8.43
C ARG A 14 -1.70 -9.11 7.34
N GLN A 15 -1.77 -9.90 6.26
CA GLN A 15 -2.71 -9.65 5.18
C GLN A 15 -4.16 -9.76 5.65
N ASN A 16 -4.47 -10.77 6.45
CA ASN A 16 -5.83 -10.98 6.96
C ASN A 16 -6.32 -9.78 7.79
N GLU A 17 -5.47 -9.26 8.67
CA GLU A 17 -5.79 -8.08 9.48
C GLU A 17 -5.88 -6.80 8.62
N ALA A 18 -4.94 -6.62 7.66
CA ALA A 18 -4.91 -5.45 6.78
C ALA A 18 -6.11 -5.41 5.83
N VAL A 19 -6.49 -6.56 5.25
CA VAL A 19 -7.65 -6.70 4.36
C VAL A 19 -8.95 -6.40 5.14
N ALA A 20 -9.09 -6.93 6.35
CA ALA A 20 -10.24 -6.65 7.20
C ALA A 20 -10.32 -5.16 7.59
N PHE A 21 -9.19 -4.50 7.87
CA PHE A 21 -9.14 -3.07 8.16
C PHE A 21 -9.54 -2.25 6.93
N ALA A 22 -8.97 -2.55 5.77
CA ALA A 22 -9.27 -1.83 4.53
C ALA A 22 -10.75 -1.92 4.12
N GLY A 23 -11.35 -3.11 4.24
CA GLY A 23 -12.78 -3.29 3.97
C GLY A 23 -13.67 -2.58 4.98
N HIS A 24 -13.31 -2.61 6.27
CA HIS A 24 -14.06 -1.92 7.33
C HIS A 24 -14.05 -0.39 7.12
N GLU A 25 -12.88 0.17 6.81
CA GLU A 25 -12.72 1.60 6.57
C GLU A 25 -13.11 2.04 5.15
N LYS A 26 -13.57 1.11 4.32
CA LYS A 26 -14.01 1.39 2.95
C LYS A 26 -12.95 2.13 2.12
N LEU A 27 -11.72 1.64 2.14
CA LEU A 27 -10.62 2.23 1.37
C LEU A 27 -10.78 1.89 -0.11
N ASP A 28 -11.77 2.49 -0.77
CA ASP A 28 -12.22 2.19 -2.13
C ASP A 28 -11.20 2.53 -3.23
N ASN A 29 -10.22 3.38 -2.93
CA ASN A 29 -9.08 3.65 -3.79
C ASN A 29 -8.02 2.53 -3.80
N MET A 30 -8.19 1.48 -2.97
CA MET A 30 -7.25 0.37 -2.87
C MET A 30 -7.61 -0.72 -3.88
N ILE A 31 -6.68 -0.98 -4.80
CA ILE A 31 -6.80 -2.05 -5.80
C ILE A 31 -5.65 -3.03 -5.56
N LEU A 32 -5.99 -4.27 -5.29
CA LEU A 32 -5.04 -5.37 -5.10
C LEU A 32 -5.17 -6.35 -6.27
N MET A 33 -4.05 -6.69 -6.89
CA MET A 33 -3.97 -7.74 -7.91
C MET A 33 -3.34 -8.99 -7.29
N TYR A 34 -4.03 -10.12 -7.40
CA TYR A 34 -3.58 -11.40 -6.90
C TYR A 34 -3.22 -12.32 -8.07
N ASP A 35 -1.94 -12.66 -8.17
CA ASP A 35 -1.45 -13.66 -9.12
C ASP A 35 -1.81 -15.06 -8.62
N SER A 36 -2.92 -15.59 -9.12
CA SER A 36 -3.47 -16.89 -8.74
C SER A 36 -2.99 -17.97 -9.72
N ASN A 37 -1.73 -18.34 -9.62
CA ASN A 37 -1.09 -19.31 -10.51
C ASN A 37 -1.16 -20.78 -10.02
N GLY A 38 -1.69 -21.02 -8.84
CA GLY A 38 -1.90 -22.36 -8.30
C GLY A 38 -0.63 -23.10 -7.87
N VAL A 39 0.52 -22.40 -7.77
CA VAL A 39 1.82 -23.03 -7.48
C VAL A 39 2.46 -22.38 -6.26
N THR A 40 3.13 -23.18 -5.43
CA THR A 40 4.05 -22.75 -4.38
C THR A 40 5.46 -23.24 -4.70
N LEU A 41 6.45 -22.81 -3.93
CA LEU A 41 7.85 -23.19 -4.19
C LEU A 41 8.06 -24.72 -4.18
N ASP A 42 7.43 -25.42 -3.25
CA ASP A 42 7.65 -26.86 -3.05
C ASP A 42 6.61 -27.74 -3.77
N LYS A 43 5.37 -27.28 -3.85
CA LYS A 43 4.22 -28.08 -4.33
C LYS A 43 3.18 -27.21 -5.03
N MET A 44 2.23 -27.85 -5.68
CA MET A 44 1.00 -27.20 -6.12
C MET A 44 0.26 -26.64 -4.91
N ALA A 45 -0.36 -25.47 -5.05
CA ALA A 45 -1.00 -24.76 -3.94
C ALA A 45 -2.10 -25.60 -3.25
N GLU A 46 -2.80 -26.47 -3.98
CA GLU A 46 -3.84 -27.36 -3.46
C GLU A 46 -3.36 -28.34 -2.37
N HIS A 47 -2.04 -28.57 -2.27
CA HIS A 47 -1.47 -29.39 -1.19
C HIS A 47 -1.47 -28.68 0.17
N THR A 48 -1.52 -27.36 0.19
CA THR A 48 -1.37 -26.55 1.40
C THR A 48 -2.47 -25.53 1.59
N GLN A 49 -3.24 -25.22 0.55
CA GLN A 49 -4.27 -24.19 0.53
C GLN A 49 -5.60 -24.80 0.04
N SER A 50 -6.63 -24.65 0.86
CA SER A 50 -8.00 -25.09 0.54
C SER A 50 -9.02 -23.96 0.70
N GLU A 51 -8.56 -22.74 0.99
CA GLU A 51 -9.43 -21.59 1.18
C GLU A 51 -9.96 -21.06 -0.15
N ASP A 52 -11.18 -20.54 -0.12
CA ASP A 52 -11.73 -19.71 -1.19
C ASP A 52 -11.32 -18.25 -0.94
N VAL A 53 -10.32 -17.79 -1.70
CA VAL A 53 -9.79 -16.43 -1.57
C VAL A 53 -10.85 -15.38 -1.90
N GLN A 54 -11.70 -15.63 -2.91
CA GLN A 54 -12.79 -14.73 -3.28
C GLN A 54 -13.76 -14.55 -2.12
N MET A 55 -14.30 -15.65 -1.60
CA MET A 55 -15.24 -15.60 -0.47
C MET A 55 -14.64 -14.93 0.76
N ARG A 56 -13.35 -15.17 1.03
CA ARG A 56 -12.65 -14.54 2.16
C ARG A 56 -12.59 -13.02 2.03
N PHE A 57 -12.26 -12.48 0.87
CA PHE A 57 -12.20 -11.03 0.64
C PHE A 57 -13.60 -10.41 0.61
N GLU A 58 -14.58 -11.06 -0.03
CA GLU A 58 -15.97 -10.62 -0.03
C GLU A 58 -16.54 -10.52 1.39
N ALA A 59 -16.27 -11.51 2.24
CA ALA A 59 -16.68 -11.52 3.65
C ALA A 59 -16.04 -10.38 4.46
N GLN A 60 -14.91 -9.86 4.03
CA GLN A 60 -14.22 -8.73 4.64
C GLN A 60 -14.59 -7.38 3.99
N GLY A 61 -15.61 -7.34 3.12
CA GLY A 61 -16.14 -6.10 2.56
C GLY A 61 -15.47 -5.61 1.27
N TRP A 62 -14.68 -6.46 0.62
CA TRP A 62 -14.08 -6.17 -0.68
C TRP A 62 -14.99 -6.52 -1.84
N GLU A 63 -14.80 -5.86 -2.96
CA GLU A 63 -15.27 -6.32 -4.26
C GLU A 63 -14.22 -7.23 -4.88
N VAL A 64 -14.64 -8.34 -5.51
CA VAL A 64 -13.71 -9.29 -6.12
C VAL A 64 -14.06 -9.50 -7.59
N LEU A 65 -13.08 -9.33 -8.44
CA LEU A 65 -13.13 -9.61 -9.87
C LEU A 65 -12.17 -10.76 -10.18
N THR A 66 -12.59 -11.69 -11.04
CA THR A 66 -11.73 -12.77 -11.51
C THR A 66 -11.56 -12.68 -13.01
N VAL A 67 -10.31 -12.67 -13.48
CA VAL A 67 -9.96 -12.56 -14.90
C VAL A 67 -8.89 -13.56 -15.30
N ASP A 68 -8.80 -13.86 -16.59
CA ASP A 68 -7.60 -14.48 -17.16
C ASP A 68 -6.45 -13.47 -17.10
N GLY A 69 -5.42 -13.78 -16.31
CA GLY A 69 -4.25 -12.91 -16.12
C GLY A 69 -3.32 -12.84 -17.34
N HIS A 70 -3.59 -13.61 -18.39
CA HIS A 70 -2.88 -13.53 -19.66
C HIS A 70 -3.68 -12.82 -20.76
N ASP A 71 -4.93 -12.45 -20.47
CA ASP A 71 -5.74 -11.58 -21.34
C ASP A 71 -5.56 -10.11 -20.92
N MET A 72 -4.73 -9.40 -21.67
CA MET A 72 -4.41 -7.98 -21.38
C MET A 72 -5.62 -7.07 -21.51
N ASP A 73 -6.58 -7.40 -22.37
CA ASP A 73 -7.82 -6.62 -22.51
C ASP A 73 -8.75 -6.82 -21.32
N ALA A 74 -8.89 -8.07 -20.83
CA ALA A 74 -9.64 -8.36 -19.62
C ALA A 74 -9.02 -7.71 -18.39
N LEU A 75 -7.69 -7.78 -18.22
CA LEU A 75 -6.96 -7.10 -17.15
C LEU A 75 -7.17 -5.59 -17.19
N THR A 76 -7.02 -4.97 -18.37
CA THR A 76 -7.19 -3.53 -18.54
C THR A 76 -8.63 -3.09 -18.20
N LYS A 77 -9.62 -3.86 -18.61
CA LYS A 77 -11.03 -3.60 -18.30
C LYS A 77 -11.31 -3.70 -16.79
N ALA A 78 -10.82 -4.77 -16.15
CA ALA A 78 -11.00 -4.98 -14.72
C ALA A 78 -10.31 -3.88 -13.90
N TYR A 79 -9.08 -3.51 -14.27
CA TYR A 79 -8.35 -2.43 -13.59
C TYR A 79 -9.04 -1.06 -13.77
N ARG A 80 -9.54 -0.77 -14.97
CA ARG A 80 -10.30 0.47 -15.24
C ARG A 80 -11.58 0.51 -14.43
N TYR A 81 -12.35 -0.58 -14.43
CA TYR A 81 -13.54 -0.71 -13.62
C TYR A 81 -13.24 -0.46 -12.13
N ALA A 82 -12.23 -1.13 -11.58
CA ALA A 82 -11.83 -0.94 -10.18
C ALA A 82 -11.41 0.50 -9.86
N LYS A 83 -10.76 1.18 -10.81
CA LYS A 83 -10.33 2.57 -10.65
C LYS A 83 -11.48 3.58 -10.73
N GLU A 84 -12.50 3.28 -11.51
CA GLU A 84 -13.66 4.16 -11.76
C GLU A 84 -14.84 3.83 -10.85
N SER A 85 -14.79 2.71 -10.14
CA SER A 85 -15.84 2.27 -9.21
C SER A 85 -15.93 3.19 -8.00
N ASP A 86 -17.14 3.57 -7.67
CA ASP A 86 -17.47 4.42 -6.53
C ASP A 86 -18.40 3.68 -5.53
N ASN A 87 -18.29 2.36 -5.44
CA ASN A 87 -19.14 1.52 -4.60
C ASN A 87 -18.75 1.50 -3.12
N GLY A 88 -17.71 2.25 -2.74
CA GLY A 88 -17.20 2.34 -1.38
C GLY A 88 -16.56 1.04 -0.88
N LYS A 89 -15.98 0.24 -1.78
CA LYS A 89 -15.29 -1.01 -1.46
C LYS A 89 -13.90 -1.04 -2.09
N PRO A 90 -12.86 -1.49 -1.36
CA PRO A 90 -11.60 -1.86 -1.99
C PRO A 90 -11.82 -3.03 -2.96
N THR A 91 -11.00 -3.13 -4.01
CA THR A 91 -11.16 -4.14 -5.06
C THR A 91 -10.00 -5.13 -5.09
N LEU A 92 -10.30 -6.42 -5.10
CA LEU A 92 -9.36 -7.49 -5.43
C LEU A 92 -9.58 -7.95 -6.87
N ILE A 93 -8.52 -7.97 -7.68
CA ILE A 93 -8.52 -8.58 -9.00
C ILE A 93 -7.74 -9.89 -8.92
N VAL A 94 -8.44 -11.01 -8.98
CA VAL A 94 -7.85 -12.35 -9.03
C VAL A 94 -7.46 -12.65 -10.47
N CYS A 95 -6.15 -12.63 -10.75
CA CYS A 95 -5.58 -12.91 -12.06
C CYS A 95 -5.22 -14.39 -12.14
N LYS A 96 -5.96 -15.17 -12.91
CA LYS A 96 -5.64 -16.58 -13.17
C LYS A 96 -4.49 -16.62 -14.15
N THR A 97 -3.34 -17.12 -13.72
CA THR A 97 -2.12 -17.15 -14.51
C THR A 97 -1.47 -18.53 -14.54
N ILE A 98 -0.50 -18.68 -15.42
CA ILE A 98 0.36 -19.87 -15.50
C ILE A 98 1.78 -19.37 -15.22
N ILE A 99 2.37 -19.80 -14.09
CA ILE A 99 3.76 -19.50 -13.79
C ILE A 99 4.68 -20.08 -14.88
N GLY A 100 5.69 -19.30 -15.32
CA GLY A 100 6.61 -19.72 -16.36
C GLY A 100 5.99 -19.86 -17.75
N LYS A 101 4.85 -19.19 -18.03
CA LYS A 101 4.24 -19.18 -19.38
C LYS A 101 5.27 -18.74 -20.42
N GLY A 102 5.37 -19.48 -21.51
CA GLY A 102 6.37 -19.32 -22.57
C GLY A 102 7.62 -20.20 -22.37
N VAL A 103 7.66 -21.01 -21.30
CA VAL A 103 8.71 -22.00 -21.06
C VAL A 103 8.01 -23.36 -20.92
N ASP A 104 7.74 -24.01 -22.04
CA ASP A 104 6.83 -25.16 -22.11
C ASP A 104 7.23 -26.34 -21.21
N GLU A 105 8.55 -26.50 -20.94
CA GLU A 105 9.08 -27.60 -20.14
C GLU A 105 8.69 -27.50 -18.66
N ILE A 106 8.40 -26.30 -18.16
CA ILE A 106 8.19 -26.06 -16.73
C ILE A 106 6.95 -25.23 -16.42
N ALA A 107 6.28 -24.71 -17.45
CA ALA A 107 5.09 -23.89 -17.28
C ALA A 107 4.04 -24.57 -16.39
N GLY A 108 3.51 -23.82 -15.41
CA GLY A 108 2.49 -24.34 -14.48
C GLY A 108 3.01 -25.31 -13.42
N THR A 109 4.32 -25.43 -13.25
CA THR A 109 4.94 -26.36 -12.27
C THR A 109 5.81 -25.63 -11.27
N CYS A 110 6.14 -26.29 -10.15
CA CYS A 110 7.07 -25.75 -9.13
C CYS A 110 8.48 -25.47 -9.69
N ALA A 111 8.89 -26.15 -10.77
CA ALA A 111 10.17 -25.94 -11.42
C ALA A 111 10.30 -24.56 -12.09
N ALA A 112 9.19 -23.83 -12.27
CA ALA A 112 9.20 -22.47 -12.80
C ALA A 112 9.70 -21.41 -11.81
N HIS A 113 9.93 -21.79 -10.55
CA HIS A 113 10.53 -20.90 -9.55
C HIS A 113 12.06 -20.82 -9.69
N GLY A 114 12.63 -19.65 -9.39
CA GLY A 114 14.08 -19.46 -9.27
C GLY A 114 14.85 -19.56 -10.58
N GLU A 115 15.82 -20.47 -10.66
CA GLU A 115 16.83 -20.58 -11.74
C GLU A 115 16.30 -21.13 -13.06
N ALA A 116 15.02 -21.48 -13.14
CA ALA A 116 14.42 -22.07 -14.34
C ALA A 116 14.64 -21.21 -15.60
N GLY A 117 14.57 -19.89 -15.48
CA GLY A 117 14.79 -18.94 -16.57
C GLY A 117 16.19 -19.04 -17.20
N VAL A 118 17.22 -19.33 -16.42
CA VAL A 118 18.59 -19.47 -16.94
C VAL A 118 18.74 -20.74 -17.78
N LYS A 119 18.18 -21.85 -17.32
CA LYS A 119 18.29 -23.15 -17.99
C LYS A 119 17.52 -23.20 -19.30
N TYR A 120 16.38 -22.54 -19.38
CA TYR A 120 15.42 -22.64 -20.48
C TYR A 120 15.30 -21.33 -21.29
N VAL A 121 16.28 -20.42 -21.19
CA VAL A 121 16.20 -19.10 -21.86
C VAL A 121 16.09 -19.22 -23.39
N ASP A 122 16.77 -20.18 -24.00
CA ASP A 122 16.74 -20.35 -25.45
C ASP A 122 15.40 -20.92 -25.92
N SER A 123 14.86 -21.91 -25.21
CA SER A 123 13.53 -22.45 -25.45
C SER A 123 12.43 -21.39 -25.25
N ALA A 124 12.55 -20.57 -24.21
CA ALA A 124 11.62 -19.47 -23.95
C ALA A 124 11.65 -18.41 -25.07
N LYS A 125 12.85 -18.05 -25.57
CA LYS A 125 12.97 -17.12 -26.69
C LYS A 125 12.31 -17.67 -27.96
N GLU A 126 12.55 -18.92 -28.26
CA GLU A 126 11.95 -19.59 -29.43
C GLU A 126 10.41 -19.60 -29.32
N SER A 127 9.88 -20.02 -28.17
CA SER A 127 8.44 -20.06 -27.90
C SER A 127 7.77 -18.67 -27.97
N LEU A 128 8.47 -17.62 -27.56
CA LEU A 128 8.00 -16.23 -27.57
C LEU A 128 8.32 -15.48 -28.88
N GLY A 129 9.01 -16.14 -29.84
CA GLY A 129 9.40 -15.52 -31.10
C GLY A 129 10.44 -14.40 -30.97
N LEU A 130 11.25 -14.42 -29.92
CA LEU A 130 12.32 -13.45 -29.67
C LEU A 130 13.62 -13.96 -30.31
N THR A 131 14.26 -13.15 -31.15
CA THR A 131 15.44 -13.58 -31.90
C THR A 131 16.75 -12.99 -31.33
N GLU A 132 16.69 -11.79 -30.78
CA GLU A 132 17.86 -11.10 -30.30
C GLU A 132 17.81 -10.86 -28.76
N PRO A 133 18.98 -10.79 -28.08
CA PRO A 133 19.03 -10.38 -26.67
C PRO A 133 18.50 -8.95 -26.48
N TRP A 134 17.61 -8.79 -25.49
CA TRP A 134 17.04 -7.48 -25.14
C TRP A 134 16.22 -6.82 -26.25
N GLU A 135 15.73 -7.61 -27.18
CA GLU A 135 14.88 -7.13 -28.26
C GLU A 135 13.59 -6.52 -27.73
N VAL A 136 13.31 -5.29 -28.17
CA VAL A 136 12.04 -4.60 -27.90
C VAL A 136 11.53 -4.04 -29.21
N SER A 137 10.28 -4.32 -29.56
CA SER A 137 9.70 -3.87 -30.84
C SER A 137 9.58 -2.34 -30.94
N SER A 138 9.64 -1.81 -32.14
CA SER A 138 9.43 -0.38 -32.39
C SER A 138 8.05 0.10 -31.91
N GLU A 139 7.01 -0.73 -32.06
CA GLU A 139 5.67 -0.44 -31.59
C GLU A 139 5.62 -0.26 -30.07
N THR A 140 6.40 -1.05 -29.33
CA THR A 140 6.52 -0.92 -27.87
C THR A 140 7.18 0.40 -27.50
N TYR A 141 8.28 0.77 -28.18
CA TYR A 141 8.91 2.08 -27.96
C TYR A 141 7.95 3.24 -28.27
N ASP A 142 7.23 3.17 -29.36
CA ASP A 142 6.26 4.19 -29.75
C ASP A 142 5.10 4.31 -28.77
N PHE A 143 4.62 3.17 -28.26
CA PHE A 143 3.59 3.13 -27.23
C PHE A 143 4.05 3.87 -25.96
N PHE A 144 5.23 3.53 -25.46
CA PHE A 144 5.75 4.17 -24.26
C PHE A 144 6.14 5.64 -24.48
N ALA A 145 6.62 6.01 -25.68
CA ALA A 145 6.90 7.41 -26.02
C ALA A 145 5.62 8.26 -25.99
N LYS A 146 4.51 7.77 -26.52
CA LYS A 146 3.19 8.44 -26.44
C LYS A 146 2.73 8.58 -24.99
N HIS A 147 2.85 7.50 -24.20
CA HIS A 147 2.48 7.54 -22.78
C HIS A 147 3.34 8.52 -21.99
N LYS A 148 4.66 8.54 -22.24
CA LYS A 148 5.58 9.50 -21.61
C LYS A 148 5.14 10.95 -21.91
N LYS A 149 4.84 11.26 -23.16
CA LYS A 149 4.37 12.59 -23.55
C LYS A 149 3.07 12.98 -22.82
N SER A 150 2.07 12.09 -22.83
CA SER A 150 0.81 12.31 -22.12
C SER A 150 0.99 12.48 -20.61
N ASN A 151 1.90 11.72 -20.00
CA ASN A 151 2.19 11.85 -18.58
C ASN A 151 2.90 13.16 -18.23
N ILE A 152 3.77 13.67 -19.12
CA ILE A 152 4.40 14.98 -18.96
C ILE A 152 3.34 16.08 -19.02
N GLU A 153 2.44 16.04 -19.99
CA GLU A 153 1.34 17.00 -20.11
C GLU A 153 0.46 17.03 -18.84
N LYS A 154 0.07 15.85 -18.32
CA LYS A 154 -0.67 15.75 -17.06
C LYS A 154 0.11 16.26 -15.85
N TYR A 155 1.42 16.03 -15.83
CA TYR A 155 2.29 16.53 -14.76
C TYR A 155 2.35 18.07 -14.78
N ASP A 156 2.48 18.67 -15.96
CA ASP A 156 2.51 20.14 -16.12
C ASP A 156 1.16 20.79 -15.73
N GLU A 157 0.04 20.14 -16.11
CA GLU A 157 -1.29 20.52 -15.66
C GLU A 157 -1.39 20.46 -14.11
N TRP A 158 -0.92 19.37 -13.51
CA TRP A 158 -0.92 19.21 -12.07
C TRP A 158 -0.03 20.26 -11.39
N GLN A 159 1.15 20.56 -11.92
CA GLN A 159 2.03 21.62 -11.40
C GLN A 159 1.34 23.00 -11.42
N THR A 160 0.62 23.28 -12.49
CA THR A 160 -0.16 24.51 -12.64
C THR A 160 -1.27 24.59 -11.59
N MET A 161 -2.01 23.51 -11.41
CA MET A 161 -3.05 23.39 -10.40
C MET A 161 -2.46 23.54 -8.97
N LEU A 162 -1.34 22.85 -8.68
CA LEU A 162 -0.68 22.92 -7.38
C LEU A 162 -0.21 24.34 -7.05
N LYS A 163 0.35 25.06 -8.03
CA LYS A 163 0.75 26.46 -7.88
C LYS A 163 -0.45 27.35 -7.54
N ALA A 164 -1.55 27.19 -8.27
CA ALA A 164 -2.79 27.93 -7.99
C ALA A 164 -3.35 27.60 -6.61
N TRP A 165 -3.36 26.32 -6.23
CA TRP A 165 -3.82 25.87 -4.90
C TRP A 165 -2.95 26.45 -3.77
N LYS A 166 -1.61 26.43 -3.91
CA LYS A 166 -0.68 27.02 -2.93
C LYS A 166 -0.96 28.52 -2.74
N SER A 167 -1.24 29.25 -3.83
CA SER A 167 -1.56 30.66 -3.76
C SER A 167 -2.92 30.94 -3.08
N ALA A 168 -3.89 30.07 -3.29
CA ALA A 168 -5.23 30.19 -2.68
C ALA A 168 -5.27 29.71 -1.22
N ASN A 169 -4.31 28.91 -0.79
CA ASN A 169 -4.28 28.26 0.54
C ASN A 169 -2.89 28.38 1.19
N PRO A 170 -2.40 29.60 1.51
CA PRO A 170 -1.01 29.80 1.96
C PRO A 170 -0.65 29.02 3.22
N ASP A 171 -1.55 28.97 4.21
CA ASP A 171 -1.30 28.27 5.47
C ASP A 171 -1.19 26.75 5.26
N LYS A 172 -2.09 26.17 4.47
CA LYS A 172 -2.04 24.73 4.13
C LYS A 172 -0.83 24.42 3.25
N ALA A 173 -0.46 25.34 2.36
CA ALA A 173 0.73 25.19 1.52
C ALA A 173 2.01 25.20 2.35
N LYS A 174 2.07 26.05 3.38
CA LYS A 174 3.18 26.05 4.34
C LYS A 174 3.23 24.73 5.12
N GLN A 175 2.11 24.27 5.67
CA GLN A 175 2.05 22.99 6.37
C GLN A 175 2.53 21.83 5.49
N LEU A 176 2.07 21.77 4.22
CA LEU A 176 2.51 20.76 3.27
C LEU A 176 4.02 20.85 3.01
N GLN A 177 4.54 22.07 2.84
CA GLN A 177 5.98 22.26 2.59
C GLN A 177 6.81 21.87 3.82
N ASP A 178 6.40 22.28 5.02
CA ASP A 178 7.05 21.89 6.27
C ASP A 178 7.12 20.36 6.43
N ALA A 179 6.04 19.65 6.07
CA ALA A 179 6.01 18.19 6.11
C ALA A 179 6.96 17.55 5.06
N LEU A 180 7.00 18.09 3.84
CA LEU A 180 7.90 17.62 2.78
C LEU A 180 9.37 17.86 3.11
N ASP A 181 9.66 18.98 3.77
CA ASP A 181 11.00 19.34 4.20
C ASP A 181 11.43 18.64 5.51
N GLY A 182 10.53 17.89 6.14
CA GLY A 182 10.77 17.25 7.43
C GLY A 182 10.95 18.27 8.57
N THR A 183 10.34 19.46 8.46
CA THR A 183 10.44 20.50 9.47
C THR A 183 9.75 20.06 10.74
N VAL A 184 10.50 20.05 11.84
CA VAL A 184 10.00 19.72 13.17
C VAL A 184 9.93 21.03 13.98
N PRO A 185 8.82 21.31 14.69
CA PRO A 185 8.74 22.47 15.59
C PRO A 185 9.78 22.37 16.71
N ASP A 186 10.03 23.49 17.37
CA ASP A 186 10.85 23.49 18.58
C ASP A 186 10.17 22.66 19.68
N LEU A 187 10.59 21.39 19.77
CA LEU A 187 10.01 20.42 20.70
C LEU A 187 10.27 20.79 22.15
N ASP A 188 11.42 21.38 22.46
CA ASP A 188 11.78 21.77 23.83
C ASP A 188 10.83 22.87 24.36
N ALA A 189 10.48 23.81 23.49
CA ALA A 189 9.50 24.86 23.80
C ALA A 189 8.06 24.34 23.97
N LEU A 190 7.76 23.15 23.39
CA LEU A 190 6.43 22.52 23.44
C LEU A 190 6.25 21.57 24.63
N MET A 191 7.34 21.09 25.23
CA MET A 191 7.25 20.07 26.26
C MET A 191 6.64 20.59 27.56
N PRO A 192 5.71 19.81 28.18
CA PRO A 192 5.19 20.14 29.49
C PRO A 192 6.27 19.94 30.57
N GLU A 193 6.26 20.81 31.57
CA GLU A 193 7.06 20.63 32.77
C GLU A 193 6.35 19.63 33.73
N PHE A 194 7.11 18.68 34.25
CA PHE A 194 6.60 17.70 35.21
C PHE A 194 7.12 18.01 36.61
N PRO A 195 6.23 18.03 37.63
CA PRO A 195 6.67 18.22 39.01
C PRO A 195 7.55 17.04 39.45
N THR A 196 8.65 17.36 40.13
CA THR A 196 9.62 16.37 40.63
C THR A 196 9.25 15.80 41.99
N ASP A 197 8.26 16.39 42.65
CA ASP A 197 7.80 16.06 44.01
C ASP A 197 6.70 14.97 44.02
N LYS A 198 6.11 14.68 42.86
CA LYS A 198 5.03 13.70 42.73
C LYS A 198 5.30 12.69 41.64
N PRO A 199 5.14 11.37 41.91
CA PRO A 199 5.29 10.36 40.89
C PRO A 199 4.15 10.45 39.87
N ILE A 200 4.47 10.37 38.60
CA ILE A 200 3.54 10.23 37.48
C ILE A 200 3.78 8.92 36.75
N ALA A 201 2.72 8.23 36.40
CA ALA A 201 2.86 7.04 35.53
C ALA A 201 3.36 7.48 34.15
N THR A 202 4.35 6.77 33.58
CA THR A 202 4.97 7.12 32.31
C THR A 202 3.98 7.25 31.16
N ARG A 203 2.92 6.44 31.13
CA ARG A 203 1.83 6.56 30.14
C ARG A 203 1.07 7.88 30.24
N ASN A 204 0.93 8.44 31.45
CA ASN A 204 0.26 9.74 31.64
C ASN A 204 1.20 10.87 31.21
N ALA A 205 2.48 10.80 31.57
CA ALA A 205 3.48 11.74 31.08
C ALA A 205 3.57 11.74 29.55
N GLY A 206 3.61 10.54 28.95
CA GLY A 206 3.55 10.39 27.49
C GLY A 206 2.30 10.99 26.87
N ALA A 207 1.14 10.86 27.52
CA ALA A 207 -0.10 11.49 27.06
C ALA A 207 -0.03 13.02 27.04
N GLU A 208 0.58 13.61 28.06
CA GLU A 208 0.74 15.06 28.13
C GLU A 208 1.74 15.59 27.09
N VAL A 209 2.83 14.86 26.85
CA VAL A 209 3.81 15.16 25.78
C VAL A 209 3.20 15.02 24.39
N LEU A 210 2.34 14.02 24.18
CA LEU A 210 1.72 13.76 22.89
C LEU A 210 0.83 14.92 22.40
N GLN A 211 0.12 15.61 23.30
CA GLN A 211 -0.84 16.63 22.90
C GLN A 211 -0.17 17.82 22.16
N PRO A 212 0.86 18.49 22.72
CA PRO A 212 1.51 19.57 22.03
C PRO A 212 2.18 19.12 20.71
N ILE A 213 2.77 17.92 20.66
CA ILE A 213 3.33 17.36 19.42
C ILE A 213 2.22 17.21 18.38
N GLY A 214 1.14 16.49 18.70
CA GLY A 214 0.04 16.22 17.79
C GLY A 214 -0.66 17.48 17.29
N ASN A 215 -0.77 18.51 18.13
CA ASN A 215 -1.42 19.76 17.75
C ASN A 215 -0.54 20.67 16.89
N ASN A 216 0.78 20.61 17.05
CA ASN A 216 1.72 21.44 16.26
C ASN A 216 2.28 20.73 15.03
N MET A 217 2.02 19.44 14.87
CA MET A 217 2.42 18.63 13.71
C MET A 217 1.18 18.07 13.00
N PRO A 218 0.62 18.78 12.00
CA PRO A 218 -0.66 18.41 11.37
C PRO A 218 -0.65 17.04 10.69
N PHE A 219 0.52 16.52 10.29
CA PHE A 219 0.66 15.20 9.68
C PHE A 219 1.01 14.10 10.69
N TYR A 220 1.14 14.43 11.96
CA TYR A 220 1.34 13.43 13.01
C TYR A 220 0.04 12.71 13.29
N VAL A 221 0.08 11.39 13.22
CA VAL A 221 -1.05 10.51 13.50
C VAL A 221 -0.74 9.58 14.66
N SER A 222 -1.75 9.18 15.39
CA SER A 222 -1.65 8.18 16.45
C SER A 222 -2.57 7.02 16.19
N GLY A 223 -2.20 5.83 16.65
CA GLY A 223 -3.03 4.66 16.49
C GLY A 223 -2.83 3.63 17.59
N SER A 224 -3.82 2.80 17.78
CA SER A 224 -3.75 1.75 18.79
C SER A 224 -4.55 0.52 18.37
N ALA A 225 -3.99 -0.66 18.69
CA ALA A 225 -4.71 -1.91 18.62
C ALA A 225 -5.45 -2.14 19.95
N ASP A 226 -6.63 -1.49 20.06
CA ASP A 226 -7.56 -1.60 21.20
C ASP A 226 -7.03 -1.11 22.58
N LEU A 227 -6.01 -0.24 22.59
CA LEU A 227 -5.35 0.19 23.82
C LEU A 227 -5.26 1.72 24.02
N HIS A 228 -6.00 2.54 23.27
CA HIS A 228 -5.96 4.00 23.44
C HIS A 228 -6.20 4.43 24.90
N GLY A 229 -7.16 3.80 25.57
CA GLY A 229 -7.47 4.08 26.98
C GLY A 229 -6.34 3.74 27.95
N SER A 230 -5.61 2.64 27.69
CA SER A 230 -4.53 2.15 28.54
C SER A 230 -3.20 2.85 28.25
N ASN A 231 -2.87 3.05 26.97
CA ASN A 231 -1.63 3.66 26.52
C ASN A 231 -1.69 5.19 26.54
N LYS A 232 -2.89 5.77 26.62
CA LYS A 232 -3.12 7.21 26.65
C LYS A 232 -2.58 7.94 25.41
N ASN A 233 -2.56 7.26 24.26
CA ASN A 233 -1.98 7.79 23.01
C ASN A 233 -3.03 8.43 22.07
N TYR A 234 -4.17 8.83 22.59
CA TYR A 234 -5.20 9.56 21.83
C TYR A 234 -4.86 11.06 21.76
N ILE A 235 -4.82 11.62 20.56
CA ILE A 235 -4.65 13.06 20.32
C ILE A 235 -6.02 13.72 20.37
N LYS A 236 -6.20 14.70 21.27
CA LYS A 236 -7.48 15.41 21.44
C LYS A 236 -7.74 16.33 20.24
N ASP A 237 -8.99 16.55 19.94
CA ASP A 237 -9.50 17.55 18.98
C ASP A 237 -9.06 17.36 17.51
N VAL A 238 -8.53 16.18 17.15
CA VAL A 238 -8.09 15.89 15.79
C VAL A 238 -8.95 14.85 15.07
N GLY A 239 -9.96 14.30 15.76
CA GLY A 239 -10.91 13.33 15.23
C GLY A 239 -10.34 11.93 15.00
N ASP A 240 -11.24 10.99 14.77
CA ASP A 240 -10.92 9.60 14.49
C ASP A 240 -10.90 9.35 12.97
N PHE A 241 -9.88 8.62 12.51
CA PHE A 241 -9.85 8.11 11.14
C PHE A 241 -10.94 7.03 10.98
N SER A 242 -11.82 7.23 10.03
CA SER A 242 -12.89 6.27 9.75
C SER A 242 -13.45 6.47 8.34
N LYS A 243 -14.27 5.51 7.88
CA LYS A 243 -15.02 5.60 6.61
C LYS A 243 -15.90 6.84 6.46
N SER A 244 -16.18 7.55 7.53
CA SER A 244 -16.93 8.83 7.55
C SER A 244 -16.04 10.05 7.74
N ASN A 245 -14.77 9.86 8.08
CA ASN A 245 -13.81 10.93 8.35
C ASN A 245 -12.37 10.49 8.07
N TYR A 246 -11.95 10.48 6.81
CA TYR A 246 -10.56 10.15 6.43
C TYR A 246 -9.54 11.23 6.82
N ALA A 247 -9.99 12.39 7.32
CA ALA A 247 -9.11 13.43 7.84
C ALA A 247 -8.80 13.27 9.34
N GLY A 248 -9.44 12.35 10.03
CA GLY A 248 -9.15 12.01 11.42
C GLY A 248 -7.74 11.48 11.59
N ARG A 249 -7.10 11.80 12.71
CA ARG A 249 -5.70 11.47 12.97
C ARG A 249 -5.49 10.43 14.08
N ASN A 250 -6.56 9.94 14.69
CA ASN A 250 -6.52 8.80 15.60
C ASN A 250 -7.04 7.54 14.92
N PHE A 251 -6.21 6.49 14.87
CA PHE A 251 -6.53 5.23 14.21
C PHE A 251 -6.90 4.15 15.24
N TYR A 252 -8.09 3.59 15.10
CA TYR A 252 -8.54 2.45 15.86
C TYR A 252 -8.34 1.17 15.04
N TYR A 253 -7.22 0.51 15.22
CA TYR A 253 -6.93 -0.73 14.48
C TYR A 253 -7.74 -1.94 14.97
N GLY A 254 -8.34 -1.86 16.17
CA GLY A 254 -8.91 -3.02 16.83
C GLY A 254 -7.81 -4.02 17.20
N ILE A 255 -8.17 -5.28 17.41
CA ILE A 255 -7.22 -6.36 17.74
C ILE A 255 -6.46 -6.79 16.47
N ARG A 256 -5.62 -5.90 15.91
CA ARG A 256 -4.85 -6.07 14.66
C ARG A 256 -3.44 -5.50 14.78
N GLU A 257 -2.69 -5.99 15.76
CA GLU A 257 -1.37 -5.46 16.10
C GLU A 257 -0.37 -5.63 14.96
N HIS A 258 -0.45 -6.73 14.24
CA HIS A 258 0.46 -7.02 13.12
C HIS A 258 0.20 -6.08 11.93
N ALA A 259 -1.07 -5.87 11.57
CA ALA A 259 -1.42 -4.90 10.54
C ALA A 259 -1.09 -3.48 10.96
N MET A 260 -1.31 -3.11 12.22
CA MET A 260 -0.93 -1.81 12.77
C MET A 260 0.56 -1.53 12.52
N GLY A 261 1.45 -2.46 12.86
CA GLY A 261 2.89 -2.32 12.61
C GLY A 261 3.22 -2.21 11.12
N ALA A 262 2.57 -3.01 10.28
CA ALA A 262 2.78 -2.96 8.83
C ALA A 262 2.27 -1.66 8.19
N ILE A 263 1.12 -1.16 8.64
CA ILE A 263 0.55 0.13 8.18
C ILE A 263 1.45 1.28 8.61
N LEU A 264 1.98 1.26 9.84
CA LEU A 264 2.95 2.24 10.32
C LEU A 264 4.21 2.26 9.45
N ASN A 265 4.76 1.09 9.10
CA ASN A 265 5.89 1.00 8.18
C ASN A 265 5.55 1.56 6.79
N GLY A 266 4.36 1.26 6.27
CA GLY A 266 3.88 1.80 5.01
C GLY A 266 3.74 3.32 5.03
N MET A 267 3.22 3.89 6.12
CA MET A 267 3.14 5.34 6.32
C MET A 267 4.53 5.97 6.39
N GLY A 268 5.47 5.35 7.13
CA GLY A 268 6.85 5.83 7.23
C GLY A 268 7.65 5.74 5.93
N LEU A 269 7.28 4.82 5.04
CA LEU A 269 7.86 4.67 3.70
C LEU A 269 7.08 5.43 2.62
N SER A 270 5.95 6.05 2.97
CA SER A 270 5.13 6.75 2.00
C SER A 270 5.86 7.99 1.46
N LEU A 271 5.47 8.40 0.25
CA LEU A 271 6.11 9.49 -0.49
C LEU A 271 6.16 10.84 0.25
N ILE A 272 5.32 11.03 1.24
CA ILE A 272 5.31 12.24 2.07
C ILE A 272 6.46 12.20 3.08
N HIS A 273 6.96 11.02 3.40
CA HIS A 273 8.06 10.78 4.34
C HIS A 273 9.29 10.17 3.68
N ILE A 274 9.37 10.24 2.38
CA ILE A 274 10.61 9.98 1.67
C ILE A 274 11.51 11.20 1.78
N SER A 275 11.91 11.45 2.96
CA SER A 275 13.32 11.55 3.18
C SER A 275 13.82 10.11 3.04
N GLU A 276 14.64 9.86 2.05
CA GLU A 276 15.34 8.60 1.88
C GLU A 276 15.63 8.00 3.25
N PRO A 277 15.21 6.75 3.54
CA PRO A 277 15.80 6.06 4.65
C PRO A 277 17.29 6.05 4.35
N THR A 278 18.04 6.80 5.10
CA THR A 278 19.49 6.69 5.10
C THR A 278 19.79 5.23 5.35
N ARG A 279 20.05 4.52 4.27
CA ARG A 279 20.58 3.17 4.38
C ARG A 279 21.94 3.30 5.06
N PRO A 280 22.15 2.51 6.12
CA PRO A 280 23.48 2.43 6.70
C PRO A 280 24.47 1.91 5.68
#